data_11d696ede849a549847b017628d3d380
#
_entry.id   11d696ede849a549847b017628d3d380
#
_cell.length_a   1.000
_cell.length_b   1.000
_cell.length_c   1.000
_cell.angle_alpha   90.00
_cell.angle_beta   90.00
_cell.angle_gamma   90.00
#
_symmetry.space_group_name_H-M   'P 1'
#
loop_
_entity.id
_entity.type
_entity.pdbx_description
1 polymer ?
#
loop_
_entity_poly.entity_id
_entity_poly.type
_entity_poly.pdbx_seq_one_letter_code
_entity_poly.pdbx_strand_id
1 'polypeptide(L)'
;MKFTYQFFKELLKEIFDVTSTLFRIMIPIIIVIKVVEELGGVVILSEWLSPIMESVGLPKEMGLVWATTILTNIYAGLIILINSDAPLTVAQASVLGSMMLLAHSLPIEGAIAKKAGVSWLATLSVRVGGSLVLAWLLNLSYQYGDLLNYPATVLWQPEVSGDSSYLGWAIEQLKSFAVIFIVISALLLLLKILKILGVEKLMAILLRPFLRLLGISKDATNLTIIGITPVSYTHLTLPTNIGV
;
A
#
# COMPACT_ATOMS: atom_id res chain seq x y z
N MET A 1 10.24 -21.45 23.57
CA MET A 1 9.74 -20.13 23.11
C MET A 1 8.85 -19.57 24.22
N LYS A 2 9.32 -18.59 24.99
CA LYS A 2 8.48 -18.01 26.06
C LYS A 2 7.73 -16.81 25.47
N PHE A 3 6.46 -17.01 25.13
CA PHE A 3 5.51 -15.93 24.91
C PHE A 3 5.25 -15.27 26.26
N THR A 4 6.07 -14.28 26.60
CA THR A 4 5.99 -13.59 27.88
C THR A 4 4.84 -12.58 27.80
N TYR A 5 4.19 -12.28 28.93
CA TYR A 5 3.19 -11.22 29.06
C TYR A 5 3.63 -9.89 28.40
N GLN A 6 4.92 -9.57 28.50
CA GLN A 6 5.52 -8.41 27.85
C GLN A 6 5.38 -8.44 26.32
N PHE A 7 5.53 -9.61 25.69
CA PHE A 7 5.36 -9.74 24.22
C PHE A 7 3.94 -9.34 23.77
N PHE A 8 2.93 -9.83 24.48
CA PHE A 8 1.54 -9.49 24.13
C PHE A 8 1.21 -8.02 24.41
N LYS A 9 1.72 -7.46 25.50
CA LYS A 9 1.53 -6.05 25.85
C LYS A 9 2.16 -5.13 24.79
N GLU A 10 3.37 -5.43 24.35
CA GLU A 10 4.04 -4.69 23.29
C GLU A 10 3.33 -4.82 21.94
N LEU A 11 2.89 -6.03 21.59
CA LEU A 11 2.14 -6.27 20.36
C LEU A 11 0.81 -5.51 20.33
N LEU A 12 0.03 -5.55 21.43
CA LEU A 12 -1.22 -4.82 21.52
C LEU A 12 -1.02 -3.30 21.44
N LYS A 13 0.01 -2.80 22.11
CA LYS A 13 0.35 -1.37 22.01
C LYS A 13 0.70 -0.99 20.58
N GLU A 14 1.53 -1.79 19.92
CA GLU A 14 1.95 -1.57 18.54
C GLU A 14 0.77 -1.61 17.57
N ILE A 15 -0.12 -2.60 17.70
CA ILE A 15 -1.35 -2.68 16.91
C ILE A 15 -2.19 -1.41 17.10
N PHE A 16 -2.38 -0.97 18.34
CA PHE A 16 -3.18 0.22 18.65
C PHE A 16 -2.54 1.50 18.07
N ASP A 17 -1.24 1.69 18.26
CA ASP A 17 -0.51 2.88 17.79
C ASP A 17 -0.55 2.96 16.26
N VAL A 18 -0.30 1.84 15.58
CA VAL A 18 -0.33 1.73 14.12
C VAL A 18 -1.74 2.00 13.60
N THR A 19 -2.72 1.28 14.11
CA THR A 19 -4.11 1.36 13.62
C THR A 19 -4.70 2.73 13.87
N SER A 20 -4.49 3.31 15.06
CA SER A 20 -5.00 4.65 15.38
C SER A 20 -4.38 5.73 14.50
N THR A 21 -3.09 5.61 14.18
CA THR A 21 -2.41 6.52 13.26
C THR A 21 -2.97 6.42 11.85
N LEU A 22 -3.15 5.19 11.35
CA LEU A 22 -3.74 4.96 10.02
C LEU A 22 -5.18 5.46 9.94
N PHE A 23 -6.02 5.13 10.91
CA PHE A 23 -7.42 5.56 10.90
C PHE A 23 -7.58 7.07 10.99
N ARG A 24 -6.72 7.74 11.77
CA ARG A 24 -6.70 9.22 11.84
C ARG A 24 -6.43 9.87 10.48
N ILE A 25 -5.64 9.22 9.63
CA ILE A 25 -5.36 9.69 8.27
C ILE A 25 -6.46 9.26 7.32
N MET A 26 -6.94 8.03 7.41
CA MET A 26 -7.89 7.45 6.47
C MET A 26 -9.30 8.03 6.60
N ILE A 27 -9.78 8.27 7.84
CA ILE A 27 -11.13 8.79 8.06
C ILE A 27 -11.39 10.11 7.32
N PRO A 28 -10.57 11.17 7.48
CA PRO A 28 -10.81 12.41 6.75
C PRO A 28 -10.71 12.23 5.23
N ILE A 29 -9.81 11.37 4.76
CA ILE A 29 -9.65 11.10 3.33
C ILE A 29 -10.89 10.45 2.75
N ILE A 30 -11.45 9.43 3.41
CA ILE A 30 -12.67 8.75 2.94
C ILE A 30 -13.85 9.72 2.90
N ILE A 31 -13.96 10.62 3.88
CA ILE A 31 -14.99 11.67 3.88
C ILE A 31 -14.79 12.61 2.68
N VAL A 32 -13.56 13.06 2.44
CA VAL A 32 -13.26 13.92 1.28
C VAL A 32 -13.58 13.21 -0.04
N ILE A 33 -13.19 11.92 -0.16
CA ILE A 33 -13.50 11.11 -1.35
C ILE A 33 -15.01 10.99 -1.53
N LYS A 34 -15.78 10.76 -0.47
CA LYS A 34 -17.24 10.70 -0.54
C LYS A 34 -17.85 12.02 -1.04
N VAL A 35 -17.35 13.14 -0.54
CA VAL A 35 -17.77 14.47 -1.02
C VAL A 35 -17.40 14.66 -2.50
N VAL A 36 -16.18 14.29 -2.89
CA VAL A 36 -15.72 14.37 -4.29
C VAL A 36 -16.56 13.47 -5.21
N GLU A 37 -16.91 12.28 -4.75
CA GLU A 37 -17.80 11.35 -5.45
C GLU A 37 -19.17 11.98 -5.71
N GLU A 38 -19.82 12.53 -4.68
CA GLU A 38 -21.13 13.16 -4.80
C GLU A 38 -21.14 14.43 -5.67
N LEU A 39 -20.02 15.12 -5.73
CA LEU A 39 -19.82 16.26 -6.64
C LEU A 39 -19.46 15.85 -8.08
N GLY A 40 -19.42 14.53 -8.37
CA GLY A 40 -19.01 14.01 -9.69
C GLY A 40 -17.51 14.11 -9.97
N GLY A 41 -16.70 14.51 -8.99
CA GLY A 41 -15.26 14.69 -9.17
C GLY A 41 -14.51 13.39 -9.44
N VAL A 42 -15.07 12.24 -9.01
CA VAL A 42 -14.52 10.91 -9.33
C VAL A 42 -14.50 10.68 -10.83
N VAL A 43 -15.58 11.06 -11.53
CA VAL A 43 -15.68 10.92 -13.00
C VAL A 43 -14.59 11.75 -13.67
N ILE A 44 -14.44 13.01 -13.25
CA ILE A 44 -13.43 13.93 -13.82
C ILE A 44 -12.01 13.40 -13.59
N LEU A 45 -11.71 12.95 -12.38
CA LEU A 45 -10.38 12.40 -12.04
C LEU A 45 -10.10 11.10 -12.81
N SER A 46 -11.11 10.22 -12.92
CA SER A 46 -10.99 8.98 -13.70
C SER A 46 -10.75 9.27 -15.18
N GLU A 47 -11.42 10.26 -15.76
CA GLU A 47 -11.20 10.69 -17.16
C GLU A 47 -9.78 11.23 -17.37
N TRP A 48 -9.26 12.04 -16.45
CA TRP A 48 -7.88 12.57 -16.55
C TRP A 48 -6.81 11.50 -16.44
N LEU A 49 -7.05 10.48 -15.61
CA LEU A 49 -6.11 9.36 -15.42
C LEU A 49 -6.35 8.22 -16.41
N SER A 50 -7.46 8.24 -17.16
CA SER A 50 -7.83 7.20 -18.13
C SER A 50 -6.70 6.85 -19.10
N PRO A 51 -6.01 7.80 -19.76
CA PRO A 51 -4.94 7.46 -20.70
C PRO A 51 -3.80 6.69 -20.04
N ILE A 52 -3.50 7.00 -18.77
CA ILE A 52 -2.46 6.32 -18.00
C ILE A 52 -2.93 4.90 -17.68
N MET A 53 -4.15 4.74 -17.16
CA MET A 53 -4.71 3.44 -16.82
C MET A 53 -4.83 2.53 -18.04
N GLU A 54 -5.34 3.06 -19.16
CA GLU A 54 -5.44 2.31 -20.41
C GLU A 54 -4.09 1.87 -20.95
N SER A 55 -3.05 2.70 -20.81
CA SER A 55 -1.68 2.34 -21.27
C SER A 55 -1.11 1.13 -20.53
N VAL A 56 -1.59 0.85 -19.34
CA VAL A 56 -1.20 -0.31 -18.50
C VAL A 56 -2.28 -1.38 -18.43
N GLY A 57 -3.33 -1.29 -19.26
CA GLY A 57 -4.39 -2.30 -19.39
C GLY A 57 -5.41 -2.31 -18.25
N LEU A 58 -5.52 -1.22 -17.51
CA LEU A 58 -6.45 -1.08 -16.40
C LEU A 58 -7.70 -0.28 -16.78
N PRO A 59 -8.86 -0.57 -16.17
CA PRO A 59 -10.05 0.29 -16.26
C PRO A 59 -9.75 1.70 -15.73
N LYS A 60 -10.40 2.71 -16.31
CA LYS A 60 -10.20 4.12 -15.94
C LYS A 60 -10.51 4.44 -14.47
N GLU A 61 -11.45 3.72 -13.87
CA GLU A 61 -11.85 3.84 -12.47
C GLU A 61 -10.68 3.56 -11.51
N MET A 62 -9.71 2.75 -11.93
CA MET A 62 -8.51 2.43 -11.16
C MET A 62 -7.57 3.62 -10.97
N GLY A 63 -7.76 4.68 -11.76
CA GLY A 63 -7.04 5.94 -11.59
C GLY A 63 -7.24 6.54 -10.21
N LEU A 64 -8.48 6.53 -9.69
CA LEU A 64 -8.77 7.02 -8.35
C LEU A 64 -8.11 6.17 -7.26
N VAL A 65 -8.14 4.84 -7.41
CA VAL A 65 -7.49 3.90 -6.50
C VAL A 65 -5.99 4.20 -6.41
N TRP A 66 -5.35 4.33 -7.57
CA TRP A 66 -3.92 4.60 -7.63
C TRP A 66 -3.56 5.99 -7.13
N ALA A 67 -4.28 7.03 -7.50
CA ALA A 67 -4.08 8.39 -7.01
C ALA A 67 -4.19 8.49 -5.48
N THR A 68 -5.21 7.84 -4.90
CA THR A 68 -5.38 7.76 -3.45
C THR A 68 -4.21 7.05 -2.79
N THR A 69 -3.76 5.94 -3.36
CA THR A 69 -2.60 5.19 -2.86
C THR A 69 -1.32 6.03 -2.87
N ILE A 70 -1.06 6.73 -3.97
CA ILE A 70 0.09 7.64 -4.12
C ILE A 70 0.10 8.71 -3.04
N LEU A 71 -1.04 9.36 -2.85
CA LEU A 71 -1.13 10.51 -1.96
C LEU A 71 -1.18 10.13 -0.48
N THR A 72 -1.66 8.93 -0.17
CA THR A 72 -1.91 8.52 1.22
C THR A 72 -1.17 7.24 1.59
N ASN A 73 -1.78 6.08 1.36
CA ASN A 73 -1.22 4.76 1.64
C ASN A 73 -1.99 3.66 0.90
N ILE A 74 -1.45 2.44 0.92
CA ILE A 74 -2.05 1.27 0.24
C ILE A 74 -3.45 0.96 0.78
N TYR A 75 -3.67 1.08 2.09
CA TYR A 75 -4.95 0.72 2.70
C TYR A 75 -6.09 1.66 2.26
N ALA A 76 -5.81 2.96 2.14
CA ALA A 76 -6.79 3.91 1.60
C ALA A 76 -7.15 3.58 0.14
N GLY A 77 -6.15 3.23 -0.68
CA GLY A 77 -6.38 2.75 -2.04
C GLY A 77 -7.22 1.47 -2.09
N LEU A 78 -6.94 0.50 -1.20
CA LEU A 78 -7.70 -0.74 -1.12
C LEU A 78 -9.18 -0.50 -0.75
N ILE A 79 -9.47 0.46 0.12
CA ILE A 79 -10.87 0.82 0.43
C ILE A 79 -11.58 1.31 -0.83
N ILE A 80 -10.95 2.17 -1.61
CA ILE A 80 -11.54 2.67 -2.87
C ILE A 80 -11.75 1.51 -3.85
N LEU A 81 -10.76 0.61 -3.96
CA LEU A 81 -10.86 -0.56 -4.83
C LEU A 81 -12.04 -1.47 -4.43
N ILE A 82 -12.19 -1.75 -3.14
CA ILE A 82 -13.24 -2.63 -2.62
C ILE A 82 -14.64 -2.02 -2.85
N ASN A 83 -14.77 -0.70 -2.74
CA ASN A 83 -16.02 0.00 -3.00
C ASN A 83 -16.24 0.33 -4.49
N SER A 84 -15.32 -0.07 -5.36
CA SER A 84 -15.47 0.11 -6.82
C SER A 84 -16.18 -1.10 -7.41
N ASP A 85 -17.22 -0.87 -8.21
CA ASP A 85 -17.97 -1.92 -8.92
C ASP A 85 -17.25 -2.40 -10.20
N ALA A 86 -16.04 -1.94 -10.46
CA ALA A 86 -15.32 -2.29 -11.68
C ALA A 86 -14.79 -3.74 -11.61
N PRO A 87 -15.27 -4.64 -12.46
CA PRO A 87 -14.77 -6.00 -12.50
C PRO A 87 -13.32 -6.01 -13.00
N LEU A 88 -12.43 -6.61 -12.23
CA LEU A 88 -11.04 -6.81 -12.63
C LEU A 88 -10.76 -8.26 -12.94
N THR A 89 -9.89 -8.50 -13.90
CA THR A 89 -9.22 -9.81 -14.06
C THR A 89 -8.09 -9.95 -13.04
N VAL A 90 -7.62 -11.18 -12.81
CA VAL A 90 -6.46 -11.42 -11.94
C VAL A 90 -5.21 -10.74 -12.49
N ALA A 91 -5.04 -10.69 -13.82
CA ALA A 91 -3.98 -9.93 -14.47
C ALA A 91 -4.05 -8.44 -14.10
N GLN A 92 -5.22 -7.81 -14.25
CA GLN A 92 -5.44 -6.40 -13.91
C GLN A 92 -5.24 -6.12 -12.42
N ALA A 93 -5.73 -6.99 -11.54
CA ALA A 93 -5.50 -6.87 -10.10
C ALA A 93 -4.02 -6.96 -9.74
N SER A 94 -3.26 -7.82 -10.44
CA SER A 94 -1.80 -7.94 -10.26
C SER A 94 -1.06 -6.70 -10.73
N VAL A 95 -1.44 -6.13 -11.89
CA VAL A 95 -0.89 -4.87 -12.41
C VAL A 95 -1.15 -3.73 -11.43
N LEU A 96 -2.40 -3.54 -11.02
CA LEU A 96 -2.79 -2.51 -10.06
C LEU A 96 -2.06 -2.65 -8.72
N GLY A 97 -2.03 -3.87 -8.17
CA GLY A 97 -1.32 -4.15 -6.92
C GLY A 97 0.16 -3.83 -6.99
N SER A 98 0.80 -4.10 -8.12
CA SER A 98 2.21 -3.74 -8.37
C SER A 98 2.41 -2.22 -8.42
N MET A 99 1.50 -1.49 -9.06
CA MET A 99 1.51 -0.03 -9.08
C MET A 99 1.34 0.57 -7.69
N MET A 100 0.37 0.06 -6.93
CA MET A 100 0.13 0.47 -5.55
C MET A 100 1.35 0.19 -4.65
N LEU A 101 1.99 -0.97 -4.81
CA LEU A 101 3.15 -1.34 -4.02
C LEU A 101 4.35 -0.42 -4.29
N LEU A 102 4.62 -0.08 -5.54
CA LEU A 102 5.79 0.73 -5.92
C LEU A 102 5.59 2.22 -5.67
N ALA A 103 4.36 2.74 -5.82
CA ALA A 103 4.09 4.17 -5.78
C ALA A 103 3.04 4.52 -4.70
N HIS A 104 3.22 4.10 -3.45
CA HIS A 104 2.38 4.50 -2.33
C HIS A 104 3.04 5.58 -1.47
N SER A 105 2.24 6.32 -0.70
CA SER A 105 2.70 7.27 0.34
C SER A 105 3.79 8.24 -0.12
N LEU A 106 3.77 8.67 -1.38
CA LEU A 106 4.83 9.50 -1.97
C LEU A 106 5.14 10.78 -1.17
N PRO A 107 4.17 11.53 -0.59
CA PRO A 107 4.50 12.71 0.18
C PRO A 107 5.39 12.43 1.39
N ILE A 108 5.12 11.32 2.09
CA ILE A 108 5.87 10.92 3.28
C ILE A 108 7.23 10.36 2.88
N GLU A 109 7.25 9.39 1.96
CA GLU A 109 8.47 8.73 1.54
C GLU A 109 9.41 9.67 0.77
N GLY A 110 8.84 10.57 -0.06
CA GLY A 110 9.62 11.60 -0.74
C GLY A 110 10.25 12.59 0.23
N ALA A 111 9.55 12.95 1.33
CA ALA A 111 10.11 13.79 2.37
C ALA A 111 11.28 13.09 3.10
N ILE A 112 11.15 11.80 3.37
CA ILE A 112 12.24 10.98 3.96
C ILE A 112 13.42 10.86 3.01
N ALA A 113 13.16 10.53 1.74
CA ALA A 113 14.19 10.44 0.70
C ALA A 113 14.95 11.76 0.53
N LYS A 114 14.23 12.89 0.56
CA LYS A 114 14.85 14.24 0.51
C LYS A 114 15.76 14.50 1.71
N LYS A 115 15.36 14.10 2.92
CA LYS A 115 16.22 14.20 4.11
C LYS A 115 17.46 13.31 3.99
N ALA A 116 17.36 12.20 3.28
CA ALA A 116 18.50 11.31 2.99
C ALA A 116 19.36 11.80 1.81
N GLY A 117 19.06 12.97 1.23
CA GLY A 117 19.85 13.56 0.13
C GLY A 117 19.36 13.20 -1.28
N VAL A 118 18.26 12.47 -1.41
CA VAL A 118 17.67 12.13 -2.72
C VAL A 118 16.72 13.24 -3.17
N SER A 119 16.82 13.68 -4.42
CA SER A 119 15.94 14.71 -4.93
C SER A 119 14.49 14.20 -5.10
N TRP A 120 13.51 15.09 -4.94
CA TRP A 120 12.10 14.77 -5.18
C TRP A 120 11.85 14.22 -6.59
N LEU A 121 12.51 14.82 -7.59
CA LEU A 121 12.38 14.39 -8.98
C LEU A 121 12.86 12.94 -9.14
N ALA A 122 14.01 12.58 -8.55
CA ALA A 122 14.51 11.22 -8.59
C ALA A 122 13.54 10.23 -7.92
N THR A 123 13.01 10.59 -6.74
CA THR A 123 12.03 9.75 -6.02
C THR A 123 10.76 9.54 -6.86
N LEU A 124 10.20 10.61 -7.43
CA LEU A 124 9.02 10.54 -8.29
C LEU A 124 9.31 9.71 -9.54
N SER A 125 10.41 9.99 -10.24
CA SER A 125 10.75 9.26 -11.46
C SER A 125 10.93 7.77 -11.22
N VAL A 126 11.61 7.38 -10.14
CA VAL A 126 11.85 5.96 -9.83
C VAL A 126 10.56 5.29 -9.38
N ARG A 127 9.77 5.91 -8.51
CA ARG A 127 8.59 5.26 -7.94
C ARG A 127 7.39 5.31 -8.89
N VAL A 128 7.02 6.48 -9.38
CA VAL A 128 5.90 6.61 -10.32
C VAL A 128 6.28 6.08 -11.70
N GLY A 129 7.39 6.53 -12.25
CA GLY A 129 7.88 6.05 -13.55
C GLY A 129 8.17 4.55 -13.53
N GLY A 130 8.85 4.07 -12.49
CA GLY A 130 9.12 2.64 -12.30
C GLY A 130 7.86 1.81 -12.15
N SER A 131 6.84 2.31 -11.43
CA SER A 131 5.55 1.62 -11.29
C SER A 131 4.82 1.50 -12.64
N LEU A 132 4.82 2.56 -13.44
CA LEU A 132 4.19 2.56 -14.77
C LEU A 132 4.92 1.64 -15.75
N VAL A 133 6.27 1.67 -15.75
CA VAL A 133 7.07 0.76 -16.60
C VAL A 133 6.82 -0.69 -16.21
N LEU A 134 6.85 -1.02 -14.91
CA LEU A 134 6.56 -2.39 -14.46
C LEU A 134 5.13 -2.81 -14.79
N ALA A 135 4.15 -1.94 -14.56
CA ALA A 135 2.75 -2.19 -14.88
C ALA A 135 2.57 -2.47 -16.38
N TRP A 136 3.19 -1.66 -17.22
CA TRP A 136 3.17 -1.86 -18.68
C TRP A 136 3.81 -3.19 -19.09
N LEU A 137 4.97 -3.54 -18.54
CA LEU A 137 5.64 -4.82 -18.80
C LEU A 137 4.81 -6.02 -18.34
N LEU A 138 4.19 -5.93 -17.16
CA LEU A 138 3.31 -6.99 -16.65
C LEU A 138 2.07 -7.14 -17.54
N ASN A 139 1.41 -6.04 -17.88
CA ASN A 139 0.25 -6.06 -18.77
C ASN A 139 0.61 -6.69 -20.12
N LEU A 140 1.73 -6.28 -20.70
CA LEU A 140 2.23 -6.84 -21.95
C LEU A 140 2.48 -8.36 -21.83
N SER A 141 3.11 -8.79 -20.75
CA SER A 141 3.40 -10.20 -20.48
C SER A 141 2.12 -11.03 -20.32
N TYR A 142 1.11 -10.51 -19.64
CA TYR A 142 -0.17 -11.17 -19.45
C TYR A 142 -0.97 -11.23 -20.75
N GLN A 143 -0.94 -10.18 -21.58
CA GLN A 143 -1.62 -10.15 -22.86
C GLN A 143 -0.98 -11.13 -23.86
N TYR A 144 0.35 -11.13 -24.00
CA TYR A 144 1.05 -12.04 -24.91
C TYR A 144 0.97 -13.51 -24.49
N GLY A 145 0.96 -13.77 -23.18
CA GLY A 145 0.89 -15.11 -22.65
C GLY A 145 -0.53 -15.64 -22.48
N ASP A 146 -1.55 -14.83 -22.73
CA ASP A 146 -2.96 -15.11 -22.39
C ASP A 146 -3.12 -15.62 -20.95
N LEU A 147 -2.41 -14.96 -20.01
CA LEU A 147 -2.30 -15.38 -18.63
C LEU A 147 -3.28 -14.60 -17.75
N LEU A 148 -3.88 -15.29 -16.78
CA LEU A 148 -4.65 -14.66 -15.68
C LEU A 148 -5.86 -13.84 -16.16
N ASN A 149 -6.45 -14.14 -17.33
CA ASN A 149 -7.61 -13.45 -17.92
C ASN A 149 -8.96 -13.91 -17.36
N TYR A 150 -8.98 -14.42 -16.14
CA TYR A 150 -10.21 -14.80 -15.45
C TYR A 150 -10.54 -13.77 -14.35
N PRO A 151 -11.83 -13.65 -13.98
CA PRO A 151 -12.26 -12.66 -12.98
C PRO A 151 -11.50 -12.82 -11.66
N ALA A 152 -11.02 -11.71 -11.13
CA ALA A 152 -10.44 -11.68 -9.79
C ALA A 152 -11.57 -11.85 -8.75
N THR A 153 -11.44 -12.84 -7.88
CA THR A 153 -12.32 -12.99 -6.71
C THR A 153 -11.70 -12.27 -5.54
N VAL A 154 -12.30 -11.19 -5.12
CA VAL A 154 -11.93 -10.52 -3.87
C VAL A 154 -12.51 -11.37 -2.74
N LEU A 155 -11.63 -11.95 -1.89
CA LEU A 155 -12.04 -12.80 -0.77
C LEU A 155 -12.92 -12.08 0.24
N TRP A 156 -12.91 -10.77 0.22
CA TRP A 156 -13.74 -9.93 1.05
C TRP A 156 -14.25 -8.75 0.23
N GLN A 157 -15.51 -8.81 -0.10
CA GLN A 157 -16.28 -7.64 -0.56
C GLN A 157 -17.27 -7.31 0.55
N PRO A 158 -17.31 -6.06 1.03
CA PRO A 158 -18.46 -5.64 1.83
C PRO A 158 -19.70 -5.88 0.99
N GLU A 159 -20.69 -6.58 1.56
CA GLU A 159 -22.01 -6.58 0.92
C GLU A 159 -22.43 -5.13 0.79
N VAL A 160 -22.54 -4.65 -0.44
CA VAL A 160 -23.11 -3.33 -0.71
C VAL A 160 -24.55 -3.45 -0.22
N SER A 161 -24.82 -3.01 1.00
CA SER A 161 -26.18 -2.87 1.46
C SER A 161 -26.84 -1.93 0.46
N GLY A 162 -27.94 -2.32 -0.16
CA GLY A 162 -28.68 -1.47 -1.10
C GLY A 162 -29.25 -0.19 -0.46
N ASP A 163 -28.77 0.16 0.72
CA ASP A 163 -29.09 1.37 1.47
C ASP A 163 -28.11 2.47 1.07
N SER A 164 -28.55 3.30 0.12
CA SER A 164 -27.82 4.49 -0.33
C SER A 164 -27.81 5.64 0.68
N SER A 165 -28.26 5.39 1.92
CA SER A 165 -28.26 6.40 2.97
C SER A 165 -26.84 6.66 3.50
N TYR A 166 -26.59 7.89 3.99
CA TYR A 166 -25.33 8.22 4.67
C TYR A 166 -25.06 7.33 5.89
N LEU A 167 -26.12 6.85 6.55
CA LEU A 167 -25.99 5.94 7.67
C LEU A 167 -25.53 4.55 7.20
N GLY A 168 -26.12 4.04 6.11
CA GLY A 168 -25.67 2.79 5.48
C GLY A 168 -24.21 2.86 5.07
N TRP A 169 -23.81 3.92 4.37
CA TRP A 169 -22.42 4.18 3.99
C TRP A 169 -21.50 4.21 5.22
N ALA A 170 -21.86 4.91 6.31
CA ALA A 170 -21.03 4.98 7.51
C ALA A 170 -20.86 3.61 8.19
N ILE A 171 -21.90 2.78 8.21
CA ILE A 171 -21.84 1.42 8.75
C ILE A 171 -20.90 0.55 7.89
N GLU A 172 -20.95 0.67 6.57
CA GLU A 172 -20.05 -0.05 5.68
C GLU A 172 -18.58 0.37 5.87
N GLN A 173 -18.33 1.68 6.03
CA GLN A 173 -16.98 2.14 6.36
C GLN A 173 -16.48 1.57 7.69
N LEU A 174 -17.33 1.48 8.71
CA LEU A 174 -16.97 0.87 10.00
C LEU A 174 -16.61 -0.62 9.85
N LYS A 175 -17.40 -1.38 9.06
CA LYS A 175 -17.07 -2.78 8.74
C LYS A 175 -15.71 -2.87 8.03
N SER A 176 -15.46 -2.01 7.04
CA SER A 176 -14.20 -1.94 6.31
C SER A 176 -13.01 -1.66 7.25
N PHE A 177 -13.15 -0.69 8.14
CA PHE A 177 -12.14 -0.41 9.17
C PHE A 177 -11.90 -1.60 10.10
N ALA A 178 -12.95 -2.34 10.49
CA ALA A 178 -12.80 -3.52 11.34
C ALA A 178 -11.97 -4.61 10.64
N VAL A 179 -12.21 -4.85 9.35
CA VAL A 179 -11.42 -5.81 8.58
C VAL A 179 -9.98 -5.35 8.42
N ILE A 180 -9.75 -4.07 8.10
CA ILE A 180 -8.39 -3.51 8.02
C ILE A 180 -7.66 -3.66 9.36
N PHE A 181 -8.34 -3.41 10.47
CA PHE A 181 -7.79 -3.65 11.80
C PHE A 181 -7.33 -5.09 12.00
N ILE A 182 -8.17 -6.07 11.58
CA ILE A 182 -7.83 -7.50 11.67
C ILE A 182 -6.62 -7.82 10.80
N VAL A 183 -6.60 -7.34 9.55
CA VAL A 183 -5.50 -7.57 8.61
C VAL A 183 -4.19 -6.98 9.14
N ILE A 184 -4.21 -5.73 9.61
CA ILE A 184 -3.02 -5.08 10.20
C ILE A 184 -2.54 -5.85 11.42
N SER A 185 -3.46 -6.27 12.30
CA SER A 185 -3.12 -7.05 13.50
C SER A 185 -2.47 -8.38 13.15
N ALA A 186 -3.03 -9.09 12.17
CA ALA A 186 -2.47 -10.36 11.68
C ALA A 186 -1.08 -10.15 11.06
N LEU A 187 -0.89 -9.08 10.31
CA LEU A 187 0.36 -8.77 9.65
C LEU A 187 1.45 -8.39 10.67
N LEU A 188 1.14 -7.57 11.67
CA LEU A 188 2.06 -7.22 12.75
C LEU A 188 2.44 -8.45 13.59
N LEU A 189 1.47 -9.32 13.89
CA LEU A 189 1.74 -10.59 14.57
C LEU A 189 2.68 -11.47 13.73
N LEU A 190 2.40 -11.63 12.44
CA LEU A 190 3.23 -12.40 11.51
C LEU A 190 4.65 -11.85 11.46
N LEU A 191 4.83 -10.53 11.31
CA LEU A 191 6.15 -9.89 11.28
C LEU A 191 6.91 -10.14 12.59
N LYS A 192 6.23 -10.05 13.73
CA LYS A 192 6.84 -10.31 15.04
C LYS A 192 7.26 -11.76 15.21
N ILE A 193 6.48 -12.70 14.67
CA ILE A 193 6.83 -14.14 14.62
C ILE A 193 8.04 -14.35 13.70
N LEU A 194 8.07 -13.80 12.50
CA LEU A 194 9.18 -13.88 11.56
C LEU A 194 10.49 -13.34 12.15
N LYS A 195 10.40 -12.25 12.93
CA LYS A 195 11.53 -11.68 13.65
C LYS A 195 12.07 -12.65 14.70
N ILE A 196 11.19 -13.28 15.50
CA ILE A 196 11.58 -14.28 16.49
C ILE A 196 12.22 -15.52 15.84
N LEU A 197 11.71 -15.94 14.68
CA LEU A 197 12.26 -17.04 13.88
C LEU A 197 13.60 -16.70 13.22
N GLY A 198 14.05 -15.44 13.29
CA GLY A 198 15.31 -15.01 12.72
C GLY A 198 15.32 -14.89 11.21
N VAL A 199 14.15 -14.81 10.57
CA VAL A 199 14.02 -14.65 9.12
C VAL A 199 14.71 -13.36 8.65
N GLU A 200 14.70 -12.30 9.45
CA GLU A 200 15.47 -11.07 9.18
C GLU A 200 16.96 -11.34 8.96
N LYS A 201 17.55 -12.18 9.82
CA LYS A 201 18.97 -12.55 9.70
C LYS A 201 19.23 -13.36 8.44
N LEU A 202 18.32 -14.27 8.10
CA LEU A 202 18.43 -15.07 6.88
C LEU A 202 18.34 -14.18 5.63
N MET A 203 17.37 -13.26 5.58
CA MET A 203 17.24 -12.30 4.49
C MET A 203 18.47 -11.40 4.37
N ALA A 204 19.01 -10.94 5.50
CA ALA A 204 20.25 -10.18 5.53
C ALA A 204 21.43 -10.93 4.93
N ILE A 205 21.58 -12.22 5.24
CA ILE A 205 22.65 -13.06 4.71
C ILE A 205 22.48 -13.25 3.19
N LEU A 206 21.25 -13.51 2.74
CA LEU A 206 20.94 -13.73 1.32
C LEU A 206 21.11 -12.45 0.47
N LEU A 207 20.75 -11.28 1.00
CA LEU A 207 20.82 -10.01 0.28
C LEU A 207 22.24 -9.42 0.24
N ARG A 208 23.06 -9.69 1.25
CA ARG A 208 24.44 -9.15 1.33
C ARG A 208 25.29 -9.31 0.06
N PRO A 209 25.35 -10.48 -0.60
CA PRO A 209 26.14 -10.64 -1.81
C PRO A 209 25.64 -9.76 -2.97
N PHE A 210 24.32 -9.63 -3.14
CA PHE A 210 23.71 -8.80 -4.18
C PHE A 210 23.97 -7.30 -3.93
N LEU A 211 23.84 -6.85 -2.69
CA LEU A 211 24.08 -5.46 -2.33
C LEU A 211 25.56 -5.08 -2.48
N ARG A 212 26.49 -6.01 -2.20
CA ARG A 212 27.93 -5.81 -2.48
C ARG A 212 28.22 -5.73 -3.98
N LEU A 213 27.56 -6.54 -4.80
CA LEU A 213 27.70 -6.52 -6.26
C LEU A 213 27.25 -5.15 -6.83
N LEU A 214 26.25 -4.53 -6.21
CA LEU A 214 25.75 -3.20 -6.55
C LEU A 214 26.61 -2.05 -5.99
N GLY A 215 27.76 -2.35 -5.36
CA GLY A 215 28.66 -1.34 -4.80
C GLY A 215 28.16 -0.63 -3.54
N ILE A 216 27.12 -1.18 -2.89
CA ILE A 216 26.54 -0.61 -1.68
C ILE A 216 27.45 -0.87 -0.49
N SER A 217 27.81 0.19 0.24
CA SER A 217 28.69 0.10 1.42
C SER A 217 28.08 -0.79 2.51
N LYS A 218 28.93 -1.31 3.42
CA LYS A 218 28.44 -2.18 4.51
C LYS A 218 27.41 -1.49 5.41
N ASP A 219 27.57 -0.19 5.65
CA ASP A 219 26.66 0.59 6.48
C ASP A 219 25.34 0.86 5.76
N ALA A 220 25.38 1.19 4.47
CA ALA A 220 24.21 1.32 3.62
C ALA A 220 23.51 -0.04 3.39
N THR A 221 24.27 -1.15 3.35
CA THR A 221 23.71 -2.51 3.30
C THR A 221 22.84 -2.79 4.52
N ASN A 222 23.27 -2.45 5.72
CA ASN A 222 22.47 -2.65 6.93
C ASN A 222 21.19 -1.81 6.91
N LEU A 223 21.28 -0.54 6.48
CA LEU A 223 20.13 0.34 6.30
C LEU A 223 19.15 -0.19 5.23
N THR A 224 19.66 -0.69 4.12
CA THR A 224 18.84 -1.27 3.05
C THR A 224 18.13 -2.53 3.50
N ILE A 225 18.81 -3.40 4.26
CA ILE A 225 18.22 -4.62 4.84
C ILE A 225 17.13 -4.25 5.86
N ILE A 226 17.38 -3.26 6.73
CA ILE A 226 16.38 -2.74 7.67
C ILE A 226 15.18 -2.13 6.90
N GLY A 227 15.40 -1.46 5.78
CA GLY A 227 14.35 -0.88 4.95
C GLY A 227 13.52 -1.90 4.16
N ILE A 228 14.11 -3.02 3.76
CA ILE A 228 13.43 -4.06 2.98
C ILE A 228 12.68 -5.05 3.90
N THR A 229 13.24 -5.35 5.07
CA THR A 229 12.72 -6.42 5.93
C THR A 229 11.47 -6.03 6.74
N PRO A 230 11.29 -4.80 7.21
CA PRO A 230 10.03 -4.37 7.80
C PRO A 230 9.45 -3.15 7.09
N VAL A 231 8.99 -3.29 5.85
CA VAL A 231 8.31 -2.21 5.11
C VAL A 231 7.21 -1.52 5.94
N SER A 232 6.59 -2.24 6.85
CA SER A 232 5.60 -1.69 7.78
C SER A 232 6.21 -0.96 8.98
N TYR A 233 7.41 -1.34 9.42
CA TYR A 233 7.98 -0.83 10.68
C TYR A 233 8.59 0.56 10.52
N THR A 234 9.27 0.82 9.41
CA THR A 234 9.91 2.12 9.16
C THR A 234 8.92 3.23 8.85
N HIS A 235 7.75 2.90 8.27
CA HIS A 235 6.71 3.88 7.95
C HIS A 235 5.83 4.24 9.16
N LEU A 236 5.79 3.37 10.18
CA LEU A 236 4.90 3.52 11.32
C LEU A 236 5.62 3.92 12.61
N THR A 237 6.93 3.68 12.69
CA THR A 237 7.73 3.94 13.91
C THR A 237 8.87 4.93 13.72
N LEU A 238 8.90 5.70 12.62
CA LEU A 238 9.82 6.82 12.55
C LEU A 238 9.48 7.76 13.71
N PRO A 239 10.39 7.88 14.70
CA PRO A 239 10.15 8.79 15.79
C PRO A 239 10.00 10.20 15.20
N THR A 240 8.93 10.87 15.58
CA THR A 240 8.72 12.30 15.36
C THR A 240 9.78 13.16 16.05
N ASN A 241 10.74 12.54 16.70
CA ASN A 241 11.89 13.13 17.38
C ASN A 241 13.20 12.85 16.61
N ILE A 242 13.35 13.37 15.38
CA ILE A 242 14.65 13.82 14.94
C ILE A 242 14.67 15.31 15.27
N GLY A 243 14.84 15.60 16.54
CA GLY A 243 15.27 16.91 17.02
C GLY A 243 16.64 17.21 16.39
N VAL A 244 16.74 18.41 15.92
CA VAL A 244 17.85 19.25 15.48
C VAL A 244 19.22 18.72 15.84
#